data_7cc3fb8b737b04b73725513789fca75e
#
_entry.id   7cc3fb8b737b04b73725513789fca75e
#
_cell.length_a   1.000
_cell.length_b   1.000
_cell.length_c   1.000
_cell.angle_alpha   90.00
_cell.angle_beta   90.00
_cell.angle_gamma   90.00
#
_symmetry.space_group_name_H-M   'P 1'
#
loop_
_entity.id
_entity.type
_entity.pdbx_description
1 polymer ?
#
loop_
_entity_poly.entity_id
_entity_poly.type
_entity_poly.pdbx_seq_one_letter_code
_entity_poly.pdbx_strand_id
1 'polypeptide(L)'
;VYPLDVPRALEKLSSIRDDLVFWSTGAQAQQLIESDQVDMAILWSGRAAAAVKNGAPFQPMWNQWMPEADTIAVPKGAKNPEAAFALINYYLGADQQAKLTELTSYSPVNVESKPNVDSVLKQFDTSTPERMKDRFPIDLGYWAEHHDELVTAYSEWLAG
;
A
#
# COMPACT_ATOMS: atom_id res chain seq x y z
N VAL A 1 -1.28 -17.82 -9.58
CA VAL A 1 -1.08 -17.49 -8.19
C VAL A 1 -2.35 -17.74 -7.37
N TYR A 2 -3.50 -17.43 -7.90
CA TYR A 2 -4.77 -17.80 -7.29
C TYR A 2 -5.32 -19.11 -7.84
N PRO A 3 -5.95 -19.96 -7.02
CA PRO A 3 -6.15 -19.78 -5.57
C PRO A 3 -4.83 -19.80 -4.79
N LEU A 4 -4.79 -19.13 -3.63
CA LEU A 4 -3.60 -19.11 -2.80
C LEU A 4 -3.36 -20.47 -2.15
N ASP A 5 -2.14 -20.97 -2.26
CA ASP A 5 -1.68 -22.13 -1.50
C ASP A 5 -1.22 -21.66 -0.11
N VAL A 6 -2.19 -21.54 0.80
CA VAL A 6 -1.97 -20.99 2.15
C VAL A 6 -0.98 -21.83 2.96
N PRO A 7 -1.07 -23.18 3.01
CA PRO A 7 -0.09 -24.00 3.71
C PRO A 7 1.34 -23.75 3.24
N ARG A 8 1.56 -23.74 1.94
CA ARG A 8 2.87 -23.48 1.34
C ARG A 8 3.38 -22.06 1.65
N ALA A 9 2.49 -21.06 1.63
CA ALA A 9 2.86 -19.69 1.95
C ALA A 9 3.31 -19.55 3.41
N LEU A 10 2.56 -20.14 4.35
CA LEU A 10 2.88 -20.14 5.77
C LEU A 10 4.14 -20.95 6.10
N GLU A 11 4.35 -22.10 5.42
CA GLU A 11 5.61 -22.87 5.52
C GLU A 11 6.81 -22.01 5.09
N LYS A 12 6.67 -21.27 3.98
CA LYS A 12 7.73 -20.37 3.52
C LYS A 12 7.99 -19.24 4.52
N LEU A 13 6.97 -18.64 5.09
CA LEU A 13 7.13 -17.63 6.14
C LEU A 13 7.77 -18.22 7.40
N SER A 14 7.41 -19.45 7.78
CA SER A 14 8.02 -20.15 8.91
C SER A 14 9.51 -20.38 8.71
N SER A 15 9.96 -20.61 7.49
CA SER A 15 11.39 -20.84 7.19
C SER A 15 12.29 -19.60 7.37
N ILE A 16 11.69 -18.42 7.51
CA ILE A 16 12.40 -17.15 7.74
C ILE A 16 11.86 -16.40 8.97
N ARG A 17 11.10 -17.08 9.83
CA ARG A 17 10.37 -16.45 10.95
C ARG A 17 11.30 -15.69 11.90
N ASP A 18 12.48 -16.23 12.18
CA ASP A 18 13.45 -15.64 13.10
C ASP A 18 14.04 -14.32 12.56
N ASP A 19 13.96 -14.10 11.26
CA ASP A 19 14.45 -12.90 10.57
C ASP A 19 13.32 -11.87 10.34
N LEU A 20 12.06 -12.16 10.76
CA LEU A 20 10.92 -11.30 10.53
C LEU A 20 10.65 -10.36 11.70
N VAL A 21 10.50 -9.08 11.40
CA VAL A 21 10.00 -8.06 12.33
C VAL A 21 8.59 -7.66 11.88
N PHE A 22 7.60 -7.92 12.74
CA PHE A 22 6.20 -7.61 12.45
C PHE A 22 5.85 -6.19 12.90
N TRP A 23 5.04 -5.52 12.10
CA TRP A 23 4.50 -4.20 12.41
C TRP A 23 2.98 -4.19 12.27
N SER A 24 2.31 -3.30 13.01
CA SER A 24 0.86 -3.17 13.02
C SER A 24 0.37 -1.82 12.49
N THR A 25 1.25 -0.83 12.36
CA THR A 25 0.90 0.49 11.85
C THR A 25 1.93 0.98 10.84
N GLY A 26 1.50 1.76 9.84
CA GLY A 26 2.42 2.35 8.86
C GLY A 26 3.49 3.26 9.48
N ALA A 27 3.19 3.90 10.61
CA ALA A 27 4.18 4.69 11.35
C ALA A 27 5.27 3.81 11.96
N GLN A 28 4.91 2.65 12.50
CA GLN A 28 5.87 1.68 13.02
C GLN A 28 6.76 1.12 11.90
N ALA A 29 6.17 0.74 10.75
CA ALA A 29 6.94 0.29 9.59
C ALA A 29 7.92 1.35 9.09
N GLN A 30 7.49 2.61 9.01
CA GLN A 30 8.34 3.74 8.66
C GLN A 30 9.51 3.89 9.65
N GLN A 31 9.25 3.81 10.95
CA GLN A 31 10.28 3.93 11.98
C GLN A 31 11.32 2.80 11.90
N LEU A 32 10.92 1.57 11.58
CA LEU A 32 11.85 0.44 11.43
C LEU A 32 12.92 0.71 10.36
N ILE A 33 12.54 1.30 9.23
CA ILE A 33 13.50 1.65 8.17
C ILE A 33 14.26 2.95 8.44
N GLU A 34 13.67 3.93 9.15
CA GLU A 34 14.36 5.16 9.54
C GLU A 34 15.44 4.91 10.61
N SER A 35 15.25 3.91 11.46
CA SER A 35 16.17 3.55 12.54
C SER A 35 17.14 2.41 12.20
N ASP A 36 17.19 1.98 10.92
CA ASP A 36 18.09 0.93 10.41
C ASP A 36 17.96 -0.40 11.18
N GLN A 37 16.72 -0.74 11.58
CA GLN A 37 16.43 -1.98 12.31
C GLN A 37 16.12 -3.16 11.39
N VAL A 38 15.93 -2.91 10.11
CA VAL A 38 15.62 -3.92 9.09
C VAL A 38 16.35 -3.58 7.80
N ASP A 39 16.82 -4.58 7.06
CA ASP A 39 17.44 -4.42 5.76
C ASP A 39 16.45 -4.34 4.61
N MET A 40 15.25 -4.89 4.79
CA MET A 40 14.15 -4.91 3.81
C MET A 40 12.82 -4.71 4.52
N ALA A 41 11.86 -4.05 3.85
CA ALA A 41 10.52 -3.88 4.39
C ALA A 41 9.46 -3.92 3.28
N ILE A 42 8.30 -4.48 3.62
CA ILE A 42 7.06 -4.34 2.85
C ILE A 42 6.24 -3.28 3.57
N LEU A 43 5.98 -2.16 2.90
CA LEU A 43 5.20 -1.06 3.47
C LEU A 43 4.58 -0.20 2.36
N TRP A 44 3.68 0.68 2.75
CA TRP A 44 3.01 1.58 1.80
C TRP A 44 3.98 2.62 1.20
N SER A 45 3.83 2.88 -0.10
CA SER A 45 4.71 3.75 -0.87
C SER A 45 4.88 5.16 -0.26
N GLY A 46 3.81 5.76 0.25
CA GLY A 46 3.87 7.06 0.91
C GLY A 46 4.70 7.06 2.19
N ARG A 47 4.65 5.97 2.97
CA ARG A 47 5.49 5.80 4.18
C ARG A 47 6.95 5.59 3.83
N ALA A 48 7.22 4.77 2.80
CA ALA A 48 8.57 4.55 2.30
C ALA A 48 9.19 5.85 1.76
N ALA A 49 8.45 6.61 0.97
CA ALA A 49 8.90 7.90 0.45
C ALA A 49 9.19 8.91 1.57
N ALA A 50 8.35 8.96 2.62
CA ALA A 50 8.57 9.81 3.78
C ALA A 50 9.87 9.43 4.52
N ALA A 51 10.10 8.15 4.77
CA ALA A 51 11.33 7.68 5.41
C ALA A 51 12.59 8.03 4.59
N VAL A 52 12.55 7.85 3.27
CA VAL A 52 13.68 8.21 2.39
C VAL A 52 13.90 9.73 2.37
N LYS A 53 12.84 10.55 2.40
CA LYS A 53 12.97 12.01 2.57
C LYS A 53 13.61 12.40 3.91
N ASN A 54 13.39 11.61 4.95
CA ASN A 54 14.00 11.79 6.26
C ASN A 54 15.45 11.25 6.33
N GLY A 55 15.97 10.70 5.24
CA GLY A 55 17.36 10.24 5.12
C GLY A 55 17.58 8.74 5.26
N ALA A 56 16.51 7.93 5.34
CA ALA A 56 16.66 6.47 5.36
C ALA A 56 17.30 5.97 4.05
N PRO A 57 18.33 5.11 4.07
CA PRO A 57 19.10 4.70 2.90
C PRO A 57 18.41 3.56 2.14
N PHE A 58 17.13 3.70 1.87
CA PHE A 58 16.31 2.68 1.19
C PHE A 58 15.88 3.15 -0.19
N GLN A 59 15.63 2.19 -1.06
CA GLN A 59 15.07 2.41 -2.39
C GLN A 59 13.96 1.40 -2.68
N PRO A 60 12.95 1.74 -3.50
CA PRO A 60 11.89 0.81 -3.82
C PRO A 60 12.38 -0.32 -4.75
N MET A 61 11.94 -1.53 -4.48
CA MET A 61 12.08 -2.68 -5.37
C MET A 61 10.72 -2.96 -6.03
N TRP A 62 10.66 -2.84 -7.36
CA TRP A 62 9.40 -2.93 -8.10
C TRP A 62 9.06 -4.33 -8.61
N ASN A 63 9.97 -5.29 -8.51
CA ASN A 63 9.69 -6.68 -8.89
C ASN A 63 8.60 -7.27 -7.97
N GLN A 64 7.46 -7.63 -8.56
CA GLN A 64 6.32 -8.22 -7.85
C GLN A 64 5.73 -7.34 -6.73
N TRP A 65 5.76 -6.03 -6.89
CA TRP A 65 5.10 -5.14 -5.95
C TRP A 65 3.57 -5.31 -5.97
N MET A 66 2.91 -5.08 -4.85
CA MET A 66 1.47 -5.25 -4.69
C MET A 66 0.77 -3.89 -4.83
N PRO A 67 -0.06 -3.70 -5.89
CA PRO A 67 -0.90 -2.51 -5.99
C PRO A 67 -2.02 -2.56 -4.96
N GLU A 68 -2.18 -1.50 -4.20
CA GLU A 68 -3.28 -1.31 -3.27
C GLU A 68 -3.93 0.04 -3.54
N ALA A 69 -5.24 0.12 -3.41
CA ALA A 69 -6.00 1.35 -3.54
C ALA A 69 -7.06 1.43 -2.45
N ASP A 70 -7.11 2.60 -1.81
CA ASP A 70 -8.17 2.90 -0.86
C ASP A 70 -9.48 3.21 -1.57
N THR A 71 -10.59 2.92 -0.89
CA THR A 71 -11.92 3.24 -1.36
C THR A 71 -12.58 4.28 -0.45
N ILE A 72 -13.29 5.22 -1.05
CA ILE A 72 -14.11 6.20 -0.34
C ILE A 72 -15.56 5.82 -0.57
N ALA A 73 -16.30 5.64 0.52
CA ALA A 73 -17.71 5.26 0.45
C ALA A 73 -18.59 6.17 1.30
N VAL A 74 -19.84 6.35 0.87
CA VAL A 74 -20.89 7.01 1.65
C VAL A 74 -21.75 5.92 2.29
N PRO A 75 -21.76 5.78 3.63
CA PRO A 75 -22.52 4.73 4.29
C PRO A 75 -24.01 4.93 4.10
N LYS A 76 -24.75 3.81 4.07
CA LYS A 76 -26.21 3.82 4.02
C LYS A 76 -26.75 4.55 5.25
N GLY A 77 -27.65 5.52 5.02
CA GLY A 77 -28.22 6.33 6.11
C GLY A 77 -27.38 7.56 6.50
N ALA A 78 -26.35 7.91 5.72
CA ALA A 78 -25.66 9.18 5.90
C ALA A 78 -26.64 10.35 5.90
N LYS A 79 -26.46 11.32 6.81
CA LYS A 79 -27.39 12.47 6.94
C LYS A 79 -27.36 13.40 5.75
N ASN A 80 -26.22 13.55 5.09
CA ASN A 80 -26.01 14.46 3.97
C ASN A 80 -25.30 13.74 2.81
N PRO A 81 -25.93 12.75 2.15
CA PRO A 81 -25.26 11.94 1.12
C PRO A 81 -24.86 12.77 -0.10
N GLU A 82 -25.67 13.76 -0.50
CA GLU A 82 -25.37 14.64 -1.63
C GLU A 82 -24.09 15.44 -1.40
N ALA A 83 -23.92 16.03 -0.21
CA ALA A 83 -22.71 16.75 0.15
C ALA A 83 -21.48 15.82 0.21
N ALA A 84 -21.66 14.58 0.69
CA ALA A 84 -20.61 13.58 0.73
C ALA A 84 -20.17 13.20 -0.70
N PHE A 85 -21.09 12.93 -1.60
CA PHE A 85 -20.75 12.65 -3.00
C PHE A 85 -20.12 13.85 -3.71
N ALA A 86 -20.58 15.08 -3.43
CA ALA A 86 -19.96 16.28 -3.96
C ALA A 86 -18.51 16.43 -3.49
N LEU A 87 -18.22 16.12 -2.22
CA LEU A 87 -16.86 16.10 -1.68
C LEU A 87 -15.99 15.02 -2.35
N ILE A 88 -16.51 13.82 -2.52
CA ILE A 88 -15.80 12.73 -3.22
C ILE A 88 -15.46 13.15 -4.65
N ASN A 89 -16.43 13.71 -5.36
CA ASN A 89 -16.23 14.18 -6.74
C ASN A 89 -15.16 15.29 -6.81
N TYR A 90 -15.18 16.23 -5.88
CA TYR A 90 -14.14 17.26 -5.75
C TYR A 90 -12.78 16.66 -5.45
N TYR A 91 -12.69 15.75 -4.48
CA TYR A 91 -11.47 15.08 -4.07
C TYR A 91 -10.80 14.29 -5.21
N LEU A 92 -11.59 13.69 -6.10
CA LEU A 92 -11.11 12.94 -7.26
C LEU A 92 -10.75 13.82 -8.46
N GLY A 93 -10.87 15.13 -8.35
CA GLY A 93 -10.45 16.09 -9.38
C GLY A 93 -8.94 16.07 -9.61
N ALA A 94 -8.50 16.39 -10.82
CA ALA A 94 -7.09 16.29 -11.22
C ALA A 94 -6.16 17.14 -10.33
N ASP A 95 -6.54 18.38 -10.05
CA ASP A 95 -5.74 19.30 -9.23
C ASP A 95 -5.69 18.85 -7.76
N GLN A 96 -6.81 18.35 -7.22
CA GLN A 96 -6.89 17.85 -5.84
C GLN A 96 -6.05 16.60 -5.67
N GLN A 97 -6.10 15.70 -6.63
CA GLN A 97 -5.28 14.48 -6.64
C GLN A 97 -3.79 14.82 -6.81
N ALA A 98 -3.43 15.78 -7.65
CA ALA A 98 -2.07 16.26 -7.77
C ALA A 98 -1.56 16.82 -6.43
N LYS A 99 -2.37 17.65 -5.77
CA LYS A 99 -2.02 18.19 -4.45
C LYS A 99 -1.89 17.14 -3.37
N LEU A 100 -2.76 16.14 -3.38
CA LEU A 100 -2.68 15.00 -2.47
C LEU A 100 -1.34 14.25 -2.65
N THR A 101 -0.95 13.96 -3.89
CA THR A 101 0.32 13.30 -4.20
C THR A 101 1.52 14.10 -3.68
N GLU A 102 1.54 15.43 -3.88
CA GLU A 102 2.59 16.31 -3.37
C GLU A 102 2.72 16.28 -1.84
N LEU A 103 1.60 16.13 -1.14
CA LEU A 103 1.56 16.11 0.33
C LEU A 103 1.84 14.74 0.96
N THR A 104 1.40 13.67 0.30
CA THR A 104 1.36 12.33 0.90
C THR A 104 2.29 11.32 0.25
N SER A 105 2.80 11.65 -0.93
CA SER A 105 3.62 10.73 -1.77
C SER A 105 2.87 9.52 -2.34
N TYR A 106 1.56 9.43 -2.18
CA TYR A 106 0.74 8.43 -2.85
C TYR A 106 0.43 8.86 -4.28
N SER A 107 0.45 7.92 -5.22
CA SER A 107 0.16 8.22 -6.63
C SER A 107 -1.32 8.56 -6.83
N PRO A 108 -1.63 9.50 -7.75
CA PRO A 108 -3.01 9.89 -8.03
C PRO A 108 -3.76 8.78 -8.76
N VAL A 109 -5.06 8.66 -8.51
CA VAL A 109 -5.94 7.77 -9.29
C VAL A 109 -6.53 8.47 -10.52
N ASN A 110 -6.55 9.79 -10.53
CA ASN A 110 -7.00 10.56 -11.69
C ASN A 110 -5.85 10.69 -12.71
N VAL A 111 -6.05 10.14 -13.90
CA VAL A 111 -5.03 10.10 -14.97
C VAL A 111 -4.66 11.48 -15.55
N GLU A 112 -5.51 12.49 -15.33
CA GLU A 112 -5.24 13.88 -15.73
C GLU A 112 -4.38 14.64 -14.71
N SER A 113 -4.13 14.05 -13.54
CA SER A 113 -3.34 14.68 -12.49
C SER A 113 -1.89 14.86 -12.91
N LYS A 114 -1.33 16.03 -12.60
CA LYS A 114 0.06 16.39 -12.90
C LYS A 114 0.74 16.95 -11.65
N PRO A 115 1.05 16.10 -10.66
CA PRO A 115 1.69 16.55 -9.44
C PRO A 115 3.12 17.04 -9.72
N ASN A 116 3.50 18.12 -9.04
CA ASN A 116 4.88 18.57 -9.05
C ASN A 116 5.67 17.83 -7.98
N VAL A 117 6.38 16.79 -8.38
CA VAL A 117 7.08 15.87 -7.48
C VAL A 117 8.58 15.94 -7.64
N ASP A 118 9.30 15.85 -6.52
CA ASP A 118 10.75 15.80 -6.46
C ASP A 118 11.33 14.43 -6.92
N SER A 119 12.64 14.30 -6.89
CA SER A 119 13.34 13.08 -7.32
C SER A 119 13.04 11.88 -6.41
N VAL A 120 12.75 12.08 -5.12
CA VAL A 120 12.39 11.02 -4.20
C VAL A 120 10.99 10.50 -4.53
N LEU A 121 10.01 11.40 -4.64
CA LEU A 121 8.64 11.03 -4.97
C LEU A 121 8.54 10.29 -6.32
N LYS A 122 9.34 10.70 -7.31
CA LYS A 122 9.41 10.00 -8.61
C LYS A 122 9.85 8.54 -8.47
N GLN A 123 10.68 8.21 -7.48
CA GLN A 123 11.07 6.82 -7.25
C GLN A 123 9.92 5.97 -6.70
N PHE A 124 8.96 6.58 -5.99
CA PHE A 124 7.81 5.92 -5.38
C PHE A 124 6.50 6.07 -6.16
N ASP A 125 6.53 6.66 -7.35
CA ASP A 125 5.35 6.74 -8.23
C ASP A 125 4.94 5.36 -8.73
N THR A 126 3.77 4.89 -8.33
CA THR A 126 3.22 3.57 -8.69
C THR A 126 2.49 3.58 -10.05
N SER A 127 2.31 4.73 -10.67
CA SER A 127 1.46 4.89 -11.86
C SER A 127 2.19 4.71 -13.19
N THR A 128 3.51 4.53 -13.18
CA THR A 128 4.27 4.41 -14.44
C THR A 128 3.98 3.09 -15.15
N PRO A 129 3.87 3.10 -16.51
CA PRO A 129 3.57 1.88 -17.28
C PRO A 129 4.58 0.75 -17.06
N GLU A 130 5.85 1.07 -16.84
CA GLU A 130 6.92 0.10 -16.59
C GLU A 130 6.66 -0.66 -15.29
N ARG A 131 6.38 0.06 -14.20
CA ARG A 131 6.11 -0.55 -12.89
C ARG A 131 4.82 -1.34 -12.86
N MET A 132 3.80 -0.85 -13.59
CA MET A 132 2.53 -1.57 -13.71
C MET A 132 2.66 -2.94 -14.37
N LYS A 133 3.69 -3.19 -15.18
CA LYS A 133 3.95 -4.52 -15.77
C LYS A 133 4.49 -5.52 -14.76
N ASP A 134 5.27 -5.06 -13.79
CA ASP A 134 5.96 -5.91 -12.81
C ASP A 134 5.14 -6.14 -11.53
N ARG A 135 3.92 -5.61 -11.49
CA ARG A 135 3.03 -5.77 -10.34
C ARG A 135 2.57 -7.20 -10.12
N PHE A 136 2.42 -7.56 -8.88
CA PHE A 136 1.70 -8.77 -8.50
C PHE A 136 0.19 -8.48 -8.56
N PRO A 137 -0.61 -9.20 -9.35
CA PRO A 137 -2.04 -8.95 -9.43
C PRO A 137 -2.74 -9.37 -8.14
N ILE A 138 -3.48 -8.45 -7.52
CA ILE A 138 -4.38 -8.77 -6.40
C ILE A 138 -5.76 -9.09 -6.95
N ASP A 139 -6.27 -10.26 -6.65
CA ASP A 139 -7.63 -10.66 -6.98
C ASP A 139 -8.58 -10.28 -5.84
N LEU A 140 -9.21 -9.11 -5.99
CA LEU A 140 -10.14 -8.59 -4.98
C LEU A 140 -11.37 -9.48 -4.78
N GLY A 141 -11.82 -10.19 -5.83
CA GLY A 141 -12.92 -11.15 -5.74
C GLY A 141 -12.56 -12.33 -4.84
N TYR A 142 -11.39 -12.92 -5.09
CA TYR A 142 -10.86 -13.99 -4.26
C TYR A 142 -10.70 -13.55 -2.79
N TRP A 143 -10.13 -12.37 -2.56
CA TRP A 143 -9.97 -11.84 -1.20
C TRP A 143 -11.31 -11.55 -0.51
N ALA A 144 -12.31 -11.05 -1.21
CA ALA A 144 -13.63 -10.79 -0.65
C ALA A 144 -14.34 -12.10 -0.23
N GLU A 145 -14.12 -13.19 -0.97
CA GLU A 145 -14.72 -14.49 -0.69
C GLU A 145 -14.00 -15.26 0.42
N HIS A 146 -12.66 -15.15 0.49
CA HIS A 146 -11.80 -15.96 1.36
C HIS A 146 -11.18 -15.20 2.52
N HIS A 147 -11.52 -13.92 2.69
CA HIS A 147 -10.86 -13.01 3.67
C HIS A 147 -10.78 -13.60 5.07
N ASP A 148 -11.91 -14.07 5.61
CA ASP A 148 -11.98 -14.51 7.01
C ASP A 148 -11.15 -15.76 7.28
N GLU A 149 -11.14 -16.72 6.35
CA GLU A 149 -10.30 -17.92 6.46
C GLU A 149 -8.81 -17.60 6.37
N LEU A 150 -8.43 -16.70 5.44
CA LEU A 150 -7.04 -16.28 5.25
C LEU A 150 -6.51 -15.51 6.46
N VAL A 151 -7.31 -14.59 7.00
CA VAL A 151 -6.95 -13.82 8.20
C VAL A 151 -6.84 -14.74 9.41
N THR A 152 -7.74 -15.72 9.54
CA THR A 152 -7.69 -16.72 10.62
C THR A 152 -6.41 -17.54 10.53
N ALA A 153 -6.12 -18.14 9.37
CA ALA A 153 -4.93 -18.96 9.17
C ALA A 153 -3.62 -18.18 9.44
N TYR A 154 -3.55 -16.93 8.96
CA TYR A 154 -2.40 -16.07 9.23
C TYR A 154 -2.28 -15.70 10.71
N SER A 155 -3.39 -15.38 11.38
CA SER A 155 -3.39 -15.00 12.79
C SER A 155 -3.00 -16.15 13.70
N GLU A 156 -3.46 -17.35 13.40
CA GLU A 156 -3.05 -18.58 14.10
C GLU A 156 -1.57 -18.86 13.92
N TRP A 157 -1.07 -18.75 12.70
CA TRP A 157 0.36 -18.88 12.41
C TRP A 157 1.19 -17.81 13.14
N LEU A 158 0.71 -16.58 13.22
CA LEU A 158 1.41 -15.48 13.89
C LEU A 158 1.49 -15.70 15.41
N ALA A 159 0.47 -16.32 15.99
CA ALA A 159 0.41 -16.60 17.44
C ALA A 159 1.35 -17.73 17.90
N GLY A 160 1.86 -18.56 16.98
CA GLY A 160 2.83 -19.62 17.29
C GLY A 160 2.41 -20.99 16.97
#